data_7fde03536f17d6ccce59ac65cda10998
#
_entry.id   7fde03536f17d6ccce59ac65cda10998
#
_cell.length_a   1.000
_cell.length_b   1.000
_cell.length_c   1.000
_cell.angle_alpha   90.00
_cell.angle_beta   90.00
_cell.angle_gamma   90.00
#
_symmetry.space_group_name_H-M   'P 1'
#
loop_
_entity.id
_entity.type
_entity.pdbx_description
1 polymer ?
#
loop_
_entity_poly.entity_id
_entity_poly.type
_entity_poly.pdbx_seq_one_letter_code
_entity_poly.pdbx_strand_id
1 'polypeptide(L)'
;LARELPIAAIAAIARQTPLEIEVFVHGALCYAYSGLCLFSALQAGRSGNRGQCAYCCRERFTAAGAEPPGYPFSMRDLALLDRLDALRRAGVASLKIEGRMKSPLYVAAVTDVYRRRLDGALPETQAAEAIADLQTIFSRPWTELHLDGPQPPERVIDALAVGHRGTPVGTVAAVRRDRGAPTRWLALTTGRALEKHDGLQVELPAGGRPFGFGIAQMRLAGRTRLEVAIPSGSRVEIALPADAPPLPVGAPVFCSASQAVQRRYALRLPRQQECRAAEPLQVAVTLAAGGVTVTGTPVAWPDLAVTLEAAQPLGPARQPDQTAAAVRKAFERLGESPWELAGLALDDPGGHYAPPSLLNALRRQLQEQLDGKLASRRAAEQAERQAILNAELTPCTAPAQVPPWRVSVKVPVATPPARFEGADELVLALRVADCTADLAELGAAWQS
;
A
#
# COMPACT_ATOMS: atom_id res chain seq x y z
N LEU A 1 -14.22 5.22 2.18
CA LEU A 1 -15.41 4.56 2.76
C LEU A 1 -15.02 3.43 3.71
N ALA A 2 -15.95 3.02 4.57
CA ALA A 2 -15.78 1.87 5.47
C ALA A 2 -15.65 0.56 4.68
N ARG A 3 -14.88 -0.40 5.21
CA ARG A 3 -14.57 -1.68 4.53
C ARG A 3 -15.75 -2.64 4.48
N GLU A 4 -16.71 -2.43 5.36
CA GLU A 4 -17.88 -3.31 5.56
C GLU A 4 -18.97 -3.10 4.49
N LEU A 5 -18.86 -2.03 3.70
CA LEU A 5 -19.89 -1.67 2.74
C LEU A 5 -19.93 -2.61 1.55
N PRO A 6 -21.12 -3.12 1.18
CA PRO A 6 -21.29 -3.87 -0.05
C PRO A 6 -21.24 -2.93 -1.27
N ILE A 7 -20.92 -3.49 -2.44
CA ILE A 7 -20.73 -2.72 -3.67
C ILE A 7 -21.98 -1.91 -4.07
N ALA A 8 -23.16 -2.41 -3.78
CA ALA A 8 -24.42 -1.69 -4.03
C ALA A 8 -24.53 -0.40 -3.19
N ALA A 9 -24.10 -0.44 -1.92
CA ALA A 9 -24.07 0.74 -1.05
C ALA A 9 -22.99 1.73 -1.52
N ILE A 10 -21.81 1.26 -1.90
CA ILE A 10 -20.74 2.09 -2.47
C ILE A 10 -21.26 2.84 -3.70
N ALA A 11 -21.91 2.14 -4.64
CA ALA A 11 -22.48 2.74 -5.84
C ALA A 11 -23.62 3.74 -5.52
N ALA A 12 -24.43 3.47 -4.50
CA ALA A 12 -25.47 4.40 -4.06
C ALA A 12 -24.88 5.69 -3.49
N ILE A 13 -23.83 5.60 -2.66
CA ILE A 13 -23.11 6.75 -2.12
C ILE A 13 -22.46 7.56 -3.24
N ALA A 14 -21.75 6.90 -4.16
CA ALA A 14 -21.07 7.56 -5.27
C ALA A 14 -22.03 8.39 -6.16
N ARG A 15 -23.28 7.97 -6.31
CA ARG A 15 -24.30 8.72 -7.04
C ARG A 15 -24.86 9.94 -6.30
N GLN A 16 -24.71 9.98 -4.96
CA GLN A 16 -25.31 11.01 -4.11
C GLN A 16 -24.34 12.12 -3.72
N THR A 17 -23.06 11.99 -4.05
CA THR A 17 -22.05 12.98 -3.68
C THR A 17 -21.14 13.30 -4.87
N PRO A 18 -20.71 14.57 -5.02
CA PRO A 18 -19.69 14.94 -5.99
C PRO A 18 -18.26 14.59 -5.52
N LEU A 19 -18.10 14.07 -4.30
CA LEU A 19 -16.79 13.74 -3.75
C LEU A 19 -16.21 12.47 -4.40
N GLU A 20 -14.89 12.46 -4.57
CA GLU A 20 -14.17 11.25 -4.97
C GLU A 20 -14.29 10.16 -3.90
N ILE A 21 -14.67 8.97 -4.33
CA ILE A 21 -14.86 7.82 -3.45
C ILE A 21 -13.60 6.95 -3.44
N GLU A 22 -12.99 6.81 -2.26
CA GLU A 22 -11.89 5.89 -2.01
C GLU A 22 -12.38 4.66 -1.23
N VAL A 23 -11.95 3.46 -1.67
CA VAL A 23 -12.24 2.18 -0.99
C VAL A 23 -10.98 1.37 -0.78
N PHE A 24 -10.94 0.58 0.30
CA PHE A 24 -9.88 -0.40 0.51
C PHE A 24 -10.04 -1.57 -0.45
N VAL A 25 -8.92 -2.01 -1.05
CA VAL A 25 -8.92 -3.12 -2.02
C VAL A 25 -7.95 -4.24 -1.67
N HIS A 26 -6.97 -4.01 -0.79
CA HIS A 26 -6.00 -5.03 -0.41
C HIS A 26 -5.44 -4.81 0.99
N GLY A 27 -5.14 -5.91 1.68
CA GLY A 27 -4.38 -5.94 2.93
C GLY A 27 -5.20 -6.27 4.16
N ALA A 28 -4.64 -5.99 5.33
CA ALA A 28 -5.18 -6.43 6.61
C ALA A 28 -6.56 -5.83 6.92
N LEU A 29 -7.50 -6.68 7.33
CA LEU A 29 -8.83 -6.29 7.79
C LEU A 29 -8.88 -6.11 9.30
N CYS A 30 -9.80 -5.23 9.74
CA CYS A 30 -10.19 -5.05 11.12
C CYS A 30 -11.44 -5.89 11.42
N TYR A 31 -11.49 -6.53 12.60
CA TYR A 31 -12.67 -7.27 13.05
C TYR A 31 -13.82 -6.34 13.44
N ALA A 32 -13.50 -5.21 14.05
CA ALA A 32 -14.51 -4.25 14.47
C ALA A 32 -15.05 -3.43 13.29
N TYR A 33 -16.29 -2.98 13.40
CA TYR A 33 -16.81 -1.94 12.51
C TYR A 33 -15.94 -0.69 12.57
N SER A 34 -15.80 -0.04 11.43
CA SER A 34 -15.01 1.19 11.31
C SER A 34 -15.50 2.27 12.28
N GLY A 35 -14.58 2.80 13.11
CA GLY A 35 -14.88 3.83 14.11
C GLY A 35 -15.54 3.34 15.41
N LEU A 36 -15.82 2.04 15.59
CA LEU A 36 -16.54 1.51 16.74
C LEU A 36 -15.76 0.53 17.62
N CYS A 37 -14.43 0.47 17.47
CA CYS A 37 -13.61 -0.46 18.25
C CYS A 37 -13.38 0.07 19.67
N LEU A 38 -13.95 -0.61 20.66
CA LEU A 38 -13.67 -0.38 22.09
C LEU A 38 -12.71 -1.42 22.68
N PHE A 39 -12.46 -2.54 21.97
CA PHE A 39 -11.70 -3.67 22.50
C PHE A 39 -10.28 -3.28 22.92
N SER A 40 -9.57 -2.54 22.05
CA SER A 40 -8.22 -2.06 22.36
C SER A 40 -8.20 -1.07 23.54
N ALA A 41 -9.22 -0.25 23.70
CA ALA A 41 -9.33 0.67 24.82
C ALA A 41 -9.57 -0.08 26.14
N LEU A 42 -10.46 -1.06 26.13
CA LEU A 42 -10.79 -1.87 27.30
C LEU A 42 -9.63 -2.76 27.77
N GLN A 43 -8.93 -3.40 26.82
CA GLN A 43 -7.87 -4.35 27.16
C GLN A 43 -6.51 -3.69 27.44
N ALA A 44 -6.21 -2.57 26.79
CA ALA A 44 -4.87 -1.99 26.82
C ALA A 44 -4.85 -0.47 27.09
N GLY A 45 -5.98 0.16 27.40
CA GLY A 45 -6.07 1.61 27.60
C GLY A 45 -5.76 2.44 26.34
N ARG A 46 -5.75 1.82 25.15
CA ARG A 46 -5.32 2.43 23.88
C ARG A 46 -6.47 2.47 22.87
N SER A 47 -6.85 3.66 22.42
CA SER A 47 -7.98 3.79 21.49
C SER A 47 -7.60 3.35 20.06
N GLY A 48 -8.17 2.25 19.59
CA GLY A 48 -8.05 1.79 18.21
C GLY A 48 -8.61 2.79 17.21
N ASN A 49 -9.65 3.53 17.56
CA ASN A 49 -10.29 4.55 16.72
C ASN A 49 -9.42 5.82 16.55
N ARG A 50 -8.39 5.99 17.37
CA ARG A 50 -7.41 7.09 17.32
C ARG A 50 -6.03 6.64 16.84
N GLY A 51 -5.96 5.55 16.07
CA GLY A 51 -4.71 5.03 15.51
C GLY A 51 -3.81 4.29 16.50
N GLN A 52 -4.25 4.05 17.75
CA GLN A 52 -3.44 3.40 18.80
C GLN A 52 -3.86 1.94 19.07
N CYS A 53 -4.30 1.22 18.01
CA CYS A 53 -4.73 -0.16 18.15
C CYS A 53 -3.64 -1.04 18.77
N ALA A 54 -3.98 -1.79 19.82
CA ALA A 54 -3.10 -2.75 20.50
C ALA A 54 -3.18 -4.17 19.92
N TYR A 55 -4.00 -4.38 18.89
CA TYR A 55 -4.20 -5.67 18.20
C TYR A 55 -4.73 -6.81 19.10
N CYS A 56 -5.43 -6.52 20.18
CA CYS A 56 -5.99 -7.50 21.11
C CYS A 56 -6.85 -8.58 20.41
N CYS A 57 -7.53 -8.22 19.30
CA CYS A 57 -8.29 -9.18 18.50
C CYS A 57 -7.43 -10.24 17.80
N ARG A 58 -6.11 -10.14 17.83
CA ARG A 58 -5.15 -11.09 17.24
C ARG A 58 -4.49 -11.98 18.28
N GLU A 59 -4.89 -11.88 19.55
CA GLU A 59 -4.46 -12.77 20.62
C GLU A 59 -5.21 -14.11 20.55
N ARG A 60 -4.70 -15.09 21.28
CA ARG A 60 -5.37 -16.40 21.45
C ARG A 60 -6.46 -16.28 22.51
N PHE A 61 -7.62 -16.83 22.22
CA PHE A 61 -8.74 -16.88 23.15
C PHE A 61 -9.15 -18.32 23.42
N THR A 62 -9.53 -18.57 24.67
CA THR A 62 -10.20 -19.81 25.07
C THR A 62 -11.63 -19.44 25.45
N ALA A 63 -12.61 -20.01 24.77
CA ALA A 63 -13.99 -19.92 25.19
C ALA A 63 -14.30 -21.03 26.20
N ALA A 64 -15.17 -20.78 27.17
CA ALA A 64 -15.59 -21.80 28.11
C ALA A 64 -16.18 -23.00 27.37
N GLY A 65 -15.60 -24.19 27.57
CA GLY A 65 -16.00 -25.41 26.90
C GLY A 65 -15.47 -25.61 25.47
N ALA A 66 -14.64 -24.72 24.96
CA ALA A 66 -13.98 -24.86 23.66
C ALA A 66 -12.46 -25.10 23.82
N GLU A 67 -12.01 -26.25 23.37
CA GLU A 67 -10.59 -26.62 23.28
C GLU A 67 -10.31 -27.09 21.84
N PRO A 68 -9.16 -26.74 21.25
CA PRO A 68 -8.08 -25.91 21.75
C PRO A 68 -8.31 -24.39 21.61
N PRO A 69 -7.50 -23.55 22.31
CA PRO A 69 -7.53 -22.10 22.13
C PRO A 69 -7.28 -21.70 20.67
N GLY A 70 -8.01 -20.71 20.16
CA GLY A 70 -7.94 -20.25 18.78
C GLY A 70 -7.90 -18.74 18.64
N TYR A 71 -8.07 -18.26 17.42
CA TYR A 71 -8.06 -16.83 17.06
C TYR A 71 -9.44 -16.40 16.49
N PRO A 72 -10.51 -16.40 17.29
CA PRO A 72 -11.89 -16.20 16.82
C PRO A 72 -12.14 -14.82 16.18
N PHE A 73 -11.23 -13.87 16.38
CA PHE A 73 -11.32 -12.51 15.84
C PHE A 73 -10.25 -12.24 14.77
N SER A 74 -9.52 -13.28 14.33
CA SER A 74 -8.45 -13.13 13.32
C SER A 74 -9.04 -13.05 11.92
N MET A 75 -9.27 -11.81 11.43
CA MET A 75 -9.72 -11.59 10.05
C MET A 75 -8.71 -12.08 9.03
N ARG A 76 -9.21 -12.63 7.91
CA ARG A 76 -8.47 -12.83 6.67
C ARG A 76 -8.05 -11.49 6.08
N ASP A 77 -7.16 -11.49 5.10
CA ASP A 77 -6.76 -10.26 4.41
C ASP A 77 -7.70 -9.97 3.23
N LEU A 78 -8.02 -8.70 3.02
CA LEU A 78 -8.81 -8.26 1.87
C LEU A 78 -8.00 -8.44 0.59
N ALA A 79 -8.62 -8.94 -0.48
CA ALA A 79 -8.05 -8.95 -1.82
C ALA A 79 -9.15 -8.85 -2.87
N LEU A 80 -9.22 -7.69 -3.55
CA LEU A 80 -10.25 -7.35 -4.54
C LEU A 80 -9.68 -7.22 -5.95
N LEU A 81 -8.59 -7.92 -6.27
CA LEU A 81 -7.92 -7.82 -7.58
C LEU A 81 -8.85 -8.13 -8.75
N ASP A 82 -9.73 -9.12 -8.59
CA ASP A 82 -10.68 -9.55 -9.62
C ASP A 82 -11.98 -8.73 -9.61
N ARG A 83 -12.09 -7.76 -8.70
CA ARG A 83 -13.30 -6.93 -8.52
C ARG A 83 -13.11 -5.48 -9.00
N LEU A 84 -11.95 -5.15 -9.58
CA LEU A 84 -11.59 -3.77 -9.96
C LEU A 84 -12.58 -3.17 -10.96
N ASP A 85 -13.02 -3.94 -11.95
CA ASP A 85 -14.03 -3.48 -12.93
C ASP A 85 -15.38 -3.22 -12.28
N ALA A 86 -15.78 -4.01 -11.30
CA ALA A 86 -17.01 -3.79 -10.58
C ALA A 86 -16.94 -2.52 -9.72
N LEU A 87 -15.81 -2.27 -9.05
CA LEU A 87 -15.56 -1.05 -8.28
C LEU A 87 -15.54 0.19 -9.18
N ARG A 88 -14.91 0.11 -10.34
CA ARG A 88 -14.92 1.20 -11.33
C ARG A 88 -16.34 1.54 -11.80
N ARG A 89 -17.15 0.53 -12.12
CA ARG A 89 -18.56 0.72 -12.47
C ARG A 89 -19.41 1.28 -11.34
N ALA A 90 -19.03 1.02 -10.10
CA ALA A 90 -19.68 1.57 -8.90
C ALA A 90 -19.33 3.04 -8.63
N GLY A 91 -18.43 3.66 -9.42
CA GLY A 91 -18.03 5.06 -9.26
C GLY A 91 -16.87 5.28 -8.28
N VAL A 92 -16.09 4.24 -7.98
CA VAL A 92 -14.89 4.37 -7.15
C VAL A 92 -13.79 5.08 -7.93
N ALA A 93 -13.27 6.17 -7.37
CA ALA A 93 -12.21 7.00 -7.95
C ALA A 93 -10.81 6.62 -7.45
N SER A 94 -10.69 6.13 -6.21
CA SER A 94 -9.41 5.83 -5.56
C SER A 94 -9.42 4.46 -4.90
N LEU A 95 -8.32 3.71 -5.07
CA LEU A 95 -8.12 2.37 -4.51
C LEU A 95 -7.07 2.43 -3.40
N LYS A 96 -7.45 2.04 -2.19
CA LYS A 96 -6.56 2.07 -1.02
C LYS A 96 -5.99 0.70 -0.70
N ILE A 97 -4.67 0.60 -0.71
CA ILE A 97 -3.93 -0.59 -0.27
C ILE A 97 -3.52 -0.39 1.19
N GLU A 98 -3.95 -1.28 2.09
CA GLU A 98 -3.50 -1.26 3.48
C GLU A 98 -2.10 -1.88 3.56
N GLY A 99 -1.13 -1.09 4.01
CA GLY A 99 0.27 -1.49 4.06
C GLY A 99 1.00 -1.05 5.32
N ARG A 100 0.31 -0.58 6.35
CA ARG A 100 0.93 -0.18 7.62
C ARG A 100 1.77 -1.33 8.20
N MET A 101 3.02 -1.05 8.55
CA MET A 101 3.98 -2.04 9.07
C MET A 101 4.36 -3.15 8.06
N LYS A 102 4.14 -2.94 6.78
CA LYS A 102 4.56 -3.85 5.72
C LYS A 102 5.93 -3.46 5.16
N SER A 103 6.62 -4.45 4.58
CA SER A 103 7.91 -4.21 3.94
C SER A 103 7.77 -3.39 2.66
N PRO A 104 8.84 -2.68 2.22
CA PRO A 104 8.85 -2.03 0.92
C PRO A 104 8.57 -2.99 -0.24
N LEU A 105 9.02 -4.24 -0.14
CA LEU A 105 8.74 -5.30 -1.11
C LEU A 105 7.24 -5.57 -1.25
N TYR A 106 6.50 -5.60 -0.13
CA TYR A 106 5.05 -5.75 -0.16
C TYR A 106 4.38 -4.59 -0.90
N VAL A 107 4.77 -3.36 -0.58
CA VAL A 107 4.19 -2.16 -1.21
C VAL A 107 4.46 -2.17 -2.71
N ALA A 108 5.70 -2.44 -3.13
CA ALA A 108 6.09 -2.50 -4.53
C ALA A 108 5.30 -3.58 -5.29
N ALA A 109 5.26 -4.81 -4.78
CA ALA A 109 4.61 -5.93 -5.46
C ALA A 109 3.09 -5.74 -5.54
N VAL A 110 2.42 -5.35 -4.44
CA VAL A 110 0.97 -5.15 -4.46
C VAL A 110 0.60 -4.02 -5.41
N THR A 111 1.31 -2.89 -5.35
CA THR A 111 1.04 -1.75 -6.22
C THR A 111 1.28 -2.10 -7.70
N ASP A 112 2.37 -2.81 -8.02
CA ASP A 112 2.66 -3.26 -9.40
C ASP A 112 1.54 -4.14 -9.93
N VAL A 113 1.11 -5.16 -9.18
CA VAL A 113 0.07 -6.11 -9.63
C VAL A 113 -1.27 -5.39 -9.84
N TYR A 114 -1.68 -4.52 -8.91
CA TYR A 114 -2.91 -3.74 -9.07
C TYR A 114 -2.82 -2.75 -10.23
N ARG A 115 -1.66 -2.08 -10.42
CA ARG A 115 -1.45 -1.16 -11.53
C ARG A 115 -1.53 -1.89 -12.88
N ARG A 116 -0.81 -3.00 -13.02
CA ARG A 116 -0.84 -3.82 -14.24
C ARG A 116 -2.24 -4.37 -14.55
N ARG A 117 -3.03 -4.74 -13.52
CA ARG A 117 -4.42 -5.19 -13.71
C ARG A 117 -5.30 -4.05 -14.23
N LEU A 118 -5.17 -2.83 -13.67
CA LEU A 118 -5.90 -1.65 -14.12
C LEU A 118 -5.54 -1.22 -15.55
N ASP A 119 -4.28 -1.35 -15.93
CA ASP A 119 -3.77 -1.00 -17.27
C ASP A 119 -4.05 -2.06 -18.34
N GLY A 120 -4.65 -3.21 -17.94
CA GLY A 120 -4.81 -4.36 -18.83
C GLY A 120 -3.50 -5.05 -19.21
N ALA A 121 -2.42 -4.75 -18.50
CA ALA A 121 -1.07 -5.28 -18.75
C ALA A 121 -0.74 -6.56 -17.94
N LEU A 122 -1.73 -7.14 -17.23
CA LEU A 122 -1.61 -8.42 -16.53
C LEU A 122 -2.45 -9.48 -17.25
N PRO A 123 -1.86 -10.27 -18.16
CA PRO A 123 -2.56 -11.36 -18.84
C PRO A 123 -3.02 -12.42 -17.84
N GLU A 124 -4.13 -13.08 -18.10
CA GLU A 124 -4.67 -14.13 -17.23
C GLU A 124 -3.66 -15.26 -16.99
N THR A 125 -2.83 -15.57 -17.98
CA THR A 125 -1.74 -16.56 -17.86
C THR A 125 -0.69 -16.21 -16.81
N GLN A 126 -0.52 -14.93 -16.48
CA GLN A 126 0.42 -14.44 -15.46
C GLN A 126 -0.29 -14.06 -14.15
N ALA A 127 -1.61 -13.96 -14.13
CA ALA A 127 -2.36 -13.55 -12.95
C ALA A 127 -2.16 -14.52 -11.77
N ALA A 128 -2.21 -15.82 -12.02
CA ALA A 128 -1.99 -16.84 -10.99
C ALA A 128 -0.59 -16.75 -10.36
N GLU A 129 0.45 -16.50 -11.16
CA GLU A 129 1.82 -16.31 -10.66
C GLU A 129 1.93 -15.03 -9.83
N ALA A 130 1.37 -13.92 -10.31
CA ALA A 130 1.36 -12.65 -9.58
C ALA A 130 0.62 -12.78 -8.22
N ILE A 131 -0.52 -13.48 -8.18
CA ILE A 131 -1.25 -13.80 -6.95
C ILE A 131 -0.37 -14.63 -6.00
N ALA A 132 0.30 -15.66 -6.48
CA ALA A 132 1.20 -16.49 -5.69
C ALA A 132 2.39 -15.68 -5.14
N ASP A 133 2.91 -14.72 -5.90
CA ASP A 133 3.95 -13.81 -5.43
C ASP A 133 3.46 -12.96 -4.25
N LEU A 134 2.28 -12.32 -4.37
CA LEU A 134 1.71 -11.52 -3.30
C LEU A 134 1.49 -12.36 -2.03
N GLN A 135 0.97 -13.58 -2.17
CA GLN A 135 0.78 -14.51 -1.05
C GLN A 135 2.10 -14.96 -0.43
N THR A 136 3.19 -15.03 -1.21
CA THR A 136 4.52 -15.40 -0.72
C THR A 136 5.20 -14.26 0.05
N ILE A 137 4.97 -12.98 -0.35
CA ILE A 137 5.60 -11.83 0.30
C ILE A 137 5.02 -11.59 1.69
N PHE A 138 3.71 -11.46 1.80
CA PHE A 138 2.98 -11.40 3.06
C PHE A 138 1.48 -11.57 2.81
N SER A 139 0.91 -12.63 3.33
CA SER A 139 -0.54 -12.84 3.23
C SER A 139 -1.05 -13.74 4.35
N ARG A 140 -2.26 -13.44 4.83
CA ARG A 140 -3.18 -14.40 5.42
C ARG A 140 -4.05 -14.97 4.32
N PRO A 141 -4.90 -15.97 4.56
CA PRO A 141 -5.92 -16.36 3.58
C PRO A 141 -6.76 -15.15 3.16
N TRP A 142 -7.12 -15.05 1.88
CA TRP A 142 -7.81 -13.90 1.32
C TRP A 142 -9.33 -14.00 1.45
N THR A 143 -9.98 -12.84 1.45
CA THR A 143 -11.43 -12.66 1.44
C THR A 143 -11.80 -11.41 0.65
N GLU A 144 -13.00 -11.42 0.06
CA GLU A 144 -13.64 -10.22 -0.49
C GLU A 144 -14.51 -9.49 0.56
N LEU A 145 -14.45 -9.95 1.82
CA LEU A 145 -15.26 -9.48 2.94
C LEU A 145 -16.77 -9.53 2.60
N HIS A 146 -17.46 -8.42 2.70
CA HIS A 146 -18.90 -8.30 2.48
C HIS A 146 -19.25 -7.60 1.16
N LEU A 147 -18.34 -7.61 0.17
CA LEU A 147 -18.50 -6.84 -1.07
C LEU A 147 -19.81 -7.15 -1.81
N ASP A 148 -20.21 -8.43 -1.87
CA ASP A 148 -21.48 -8.87 -2.48
C ASP A 148 -22.60 -9.11 -1.44
N GLY A 149 -22.40 -8.67 -0.20
CA GLY A 149 -23.32 -8.85 0.91
C GLY A 149 -22.73 -9.68 2.06
N PRO A 150 -23.49 -9.90 3.13
CA PRO A 150 -23.00 -10.61 4.31
C PRO A 150 -22.41 -11.96 4.00
N GLN A 151 -21.22 -12.25 4.55
CA GLN A 151 -20.53 -13.54 4.40
C GLN A 151 -20.50 -14.29 5.74
N PRO A 152 -20.54 -15.64 5.72
CA PRO A 152 -20.40 -16.43 6.92
C PRO A 152 -18.99 -16.29 7.54
N PRO A 153 -18.86 -16.46 8.87
CA PRO A 153 -17.60 -16.23 9.58
C PRO A 153 -16.40 -16.98 8.98
N GLU A 154 -16.59 -18.20 8.49
CA GLU A 154 -15.53 -19.04 7.93
C GLU A 154 -14.90 -18.46 6.66
N ARG A 155 -15.62 -17.59 5.96
CA ARG A 155 -15.11 -16.88 4.78
C ARG A 155 -14.31 -15.62 5.13
N VAL A 156 -14.51 -15.06 6.31
CA VAL A 156 -13.91 -13.78 6.71
C VAL A 156 -12.92 -13.91 7.86
N ILE A 157 -12.99 -15.00 8.66
CA ILE A 157 -12.12 -15.28 9.80
C ILE A 157 -11.20 -16.47 9.50
N ASP A 158 -9.97 -16.39 9.98
CA ASP A 158 -9.05 -17.52 10.10
C ASP A 158 -8.79 -17.80 11.59
N ALA A 159 -9.63 -18.65 12.17
CA ALA A 159 -9.56 -18.97 13.59
C ALA A 159 -8.33 -19.82 13.97
N LEU A 160 -7.61 -20.37 13.00
CA LEU A 160 -6.49 -21.27 13.25
C LEU A 160 -5.14 -20.53 13.31
N ALA A 161 -5.03 -19.37 12.64
CA ALA A 161 -3.78 -18.65 12.56
C ALA A 161 -3.98 -17.13 12.51
N VAL A 162 -2.94 -16.41 12.90
CA VAL A 162 -2.94 -14.94 12.92
C VAL A 162 -1.85 -14.33 12.05
N GLY A 163 -0.83 -15.12 11.73
CA GLY A 163 0.38 -14.69 11.04
C GLY A 163 0.34 -14.85 9.53
N HIS A 164 1.45 -14.47 8.91
CA HIS A 164 1.75 -14.77 7.53
C HIS A 164 2.02 -16.27 7.36
N ARG A 165 1.37 -16.92 6.38
CA ARG A 165 1.60 -18.33 6.05
C ARG A 165 2.52 -18.50 4.84
N GLY A 166 2.34 -17.69 3.82
CA GLY A 166 2.96 -17.87 2.51
C GLY A 166 2.15 -18.79 1.58
N THR A 167 2.76 -19.23 0.50
CA THR A 167 2.15 -20.13 -0.49
C THR A 167 2.37 -21.59 -0.15
N PRO A 168 1.41 -22.50 -0.40
CA PRO A 168 1.56 -23.93 -0.16
C PRO A 168 2.74 -24.52 -0.94
N VAL A 169 3.55 -25.32 -0.26
CA VAL A 169 4.64 -26.11 -0.87
C VAL A 169 4.26 -27.57 -0.96
N GLY A 170 3.64 -28.10 0.08
CA GLY A 170 3.27 -29.52 0.20
C GLY A 170 3.04 -29.92 1.64
N THR A 171 3.21 -31.18 1.95
CA THR A 171 3.10 -31.74 3.31
C THR A 171 4.34 -32.54 3.67
N VAL A 172 4.67 -32.59 4.94
CA VAL A 172 5.75 -33.42 5.48
C VAL A 172 5.46 -34.89 5.16
N ALA A 173 6.25 -35.50 4.27
CA ALA A 173 6.13 -36.92 3.98
C ALA A 173 6.93 -37.79 4.99
N ALA A 174 8.12 -37.31 5.38
CA ALA A 174 8.97 -37.94 6.36
C ALA A 174 10.06 -36.99 6.85
N VAL A 175 10.63 -37.26 8.03
CA VAL A 175 11.92 -36.73 8.46
C VAL A 175 12.94 -37.86 8.56
N ARG A 176 14.02 -37.77 7.80
CA ARG A 176 15.04 -38.83 7.66
C ARG A 176 16.41 -38.36 8.12
N ARG A 177 17.30 -39.32 8.38
CA ARG A 177 18.73 -39.08 8.60
C ARG A 177 19.55 -40.00 7.70
N ASP A 178 20.63 -39.48 7.14
CA ASP A 178 21.62 -40.31 6.49
C ASP A 178 22.43 -41.07 7.55
N ARG A 179 22.86 -42.28 7.22
CA ARG A 179 23.71 -43.08 8.16
C ARG A 179 24.98 -42.33 8.48
N GLY A 180 25.25 -42.13 9.77
CA GLY A 180 26.47 -41.48 10.24
C GLY A 180 26.50 -39.96 10.12
N ALA A 181 25.43 -39.32 9.63
CA ALA A 181 25.35 -37.87 9.50
C ALA A 181 24.40 -37.26 10.57
N PRO A 182 24.75 -36.09 11.15
CA PRO A 182 23.89 -35.41 12.09
C PRO A 182 22.65 -34.75 11.44
N THR A 183 22.72 -34.47 10.14
CA THR A 183 21.71 -33.72 9.41
C THR A 183 20.39 -34.49 9.29
N ARG A 184 19.29 -33.84 9.68
CA ARG A 184 17.94 -34.32 9.45
C ARG A 184 17.42 -33.71 8.15
N TRP A 185 16.72 -34.50 7.36
CA TRP A 185 16.18 -34.12 6.08
C TRP A 185 14.66 -34.18 6.09
N LEU A 186 14.00 -33.05 5.83
CA LEU A 186 12.57 -32.97 5.58
C LEU A 186 12.28 -33.46 4.16
N ALA A 187 11.59 -34.57 4.01
CA ALA A 187 11.15 -35.09 2.73
C ALA A 187 9.72 -34.65 2.42
N LEU A 188 9.50 -34.13 1.22
CA LEU A 188 8.18 -33.78 0.70
C LEU A 188 8.15 -33.84 -0.85
N THR A 189 6.95 -33.77 -1.43
CA THR A 189 6.78 -33.46 -2.86
C THR A 189 6.39 -31.99 -2.97
N THR A 190 7.17 -31.19 -3.69
CA THR A 190 6.94 -29.75 -3.80
C THR A 190 5.91 -29.42 -4.88
N GLY A 191 4.89 -28.63 -4.52
CA GLY A 191 3.89 -28.08 -5.46
C GLY A 191 4.34 -26.81 -6.18
N ARG A 192 5.53 -26.26 -5.83
CA ARG A 192 6.14 -25.09 -6.46
C ARG A 192 7.65 -25.27 -6.64
N ALA A 193 8.25 -24.46 -7.48
CA ALA A 193 9.71 -24.40 -7.55
C ALA A 193 10.28 -23.85 -6.22
N LEU A 194 11.39 -24.44 -5.78
CA LEU A 194 12.13 -24.02 -4.59
C LEU A 194 13.56 -23.64 -4.94
N GLU A 195 14.08 -22.64 -4.27
CA GLU A 195 15.49 -22.23 -4.40
C GLU A 195 16.19 -22.21 -3.04
N LYS A 196 17.49 -22.36 -3.07
CA LYS A 196 18.32 -22.15 -1.87
C LYS A 196 18.07 -20.75 -1.31
N HIS A 197 17.94 -20.64 0.02
CA HIS A 197 17.58 -19.46 0.78
C HIS A 197 16.09 -19.06 0.72
N ASP A 198 15.22 -19.82 0.05
CA ASP A 198 13.78 -19.65 0.28
C ASP A 198 13.43 -19.91 1.75
N GLY A 199 12.49 -19.15 2.30
CA GLY A 199 11.98 -19.32 3.65
C GLY A 199 10.79 -20.27 3.66
N LEU A 200 10.86 -21.30 4.50
CA LEU A 200 9.77 -22.25 4.69
C LEU A 200 9.15 -22.13 6.08
N GLN A 201 7.86 -22.46 6.18
CA GLN A 201 7.14 -22.63 7.43
C GLN A 201 6.44 -23.96 7.44
N VAL A 202 6.55 -24.69 8.55
CA VAL A 202 5.81 -25.93 8.80
C VAL A 202 4.78 -25.65 9.90
N GLU A 203 3.50 -25.92 9.62
CA GLU A 203 2.46 -25.81 10.64
C GLU A 203 2.60 -26.92 11.66
N LEU A 204 2.55 -26.53 12.94
CA LEU A 204 2.59 -27.49 14.05
C LEU A 204 1.19 -27.73 14.61
N PRO A 205 0.90 -28.96 15.10
CA PRO A 205 -0.40 -29.29 15.69
C PRO A 205 -0.74 -28.39 16.89
N ALA A 206 -2.01 -28.36 17.25
CA ALA A 206 -2.54 -27.66 18.41
C ALA A 206 -2.32 -26.14 18.43
N GLY A 207 -2.24 -25.50 17.27
CA GLY A 207 -2.12 -24.03 17.17
C GLY A 207 -0.82 -23.46 17.73
N GLY A 208 0.25 -24.26 17.76
CA GLY A 208 1.61 -23.81 18.06
C GLY A 208 2.07 -22.78 17.03
N ARG A 209 3.09 -22.00 17.36
CA ARG A 209 3.74 -21.13 16.36
C ARG A 209 4.30 -22.03 15.25
N PRO A 210 4.08 -21.69 13.96
CA PRO A 210 4.71 -22.43 12.88
C PRO A 210 6.24 -22.42 13.04
N PHE A 211 6.87 -23.53 12.66
CA PHE A 211 8.32 -23.62 12.64
C PHE A 211 8.84 -23.05 11.31
N GLY A 212 9.53 -21.91 11.37
CA GLY A 212 10.11 -21.23 10.21
C GLY A 212 11.60 -21.44 10.09
N PHE A 213 12.09 -21.71 8.86
CA PHE A 213 13.53 -21.82 8.57
C PHE A 213 13.84 -21.50 7.11
N GLY A 214 15.10 -21.12 6.84
CA GLY A 214 15.60 -20.93 5.46
C GLY A 214 16.20 -22.21 4.88
N ILE A 215 16.03 -22.43 3.59
CA ILE A 215 16.65 -23.57 2.87
C ILE A 215 18.15 -23.34 2.76
N ALA A 216 18.93 -23.98 3.65
CA ALA A 216 20.38 -23.94 3.56
C ALA A 216 20.91 -24.93 2.51
N GLN A 217 20.34 -26.15 2.49
CA GLN A 217 20.69 -27.21 1.57
C GLN A 217 19.41 -27.98 1.19
N MET A 218 19.36 -28.41 -0.08
CA MET A 218 18.30 -29.28 -0.57
C MET A 218 18.85 -30.22 -1.65
N ARG A 219 18.18 -31.34 -1.85
CA ARG A 219 18.52 -32.36 -2.85
C ARG A 219 17.26 -33.06 -3.35
N LEU A 220 17.34 -33.66 -4.52
CA LEU A 220 16.30 -34.59 -4.98
C LEU A 220 16.32 -35.86 -4.12
N ALA A 221 15.16 -36.38 -3.78
CA ALA A 221 15.03 -37.55 -2.93
C ALA A 221 15.80 -38.74 -3.50
N GLY A 222 16.58 -39.39 -2.64
CA GLY A 222 17.42 -40.51 -3.02
C GLY A 222 18.73 -40.13 -3.74
N ARG A 223 19.05 -38.82 -3.84
CA ARG A 223 20.32 -38.36 -4.42
C ARG A 223 21.16 -37.67 -3.35
N THR A 224 22.49 -37.72 -3.50
CA THR A 224 23.45 -37.05 -2.59
C THR A 224 23.82 -35.65 -3.05
N ARG A 225 23.68 -35.37 -4.36
CA ARG A 225 24.01 -34.06 -4.94
C ARG A 225 23.06 -32.99 -4.41
N LEU A 226 23.64 -31.90 -3.92
CA LEU A 226 22.91 -30.71 -3.52
C LEU A 226 22.52 -29.88 -4.73
N GLU A 227 21.31 -29.34 -4.70
CA GLU A 227 20.76 -28.50 -5.76
C GLU A 227 20.56 -27.07 -5.24
N VAL A 228 20.72 -26.07 -6.12
CA VAL A 228 20.46 -24.67 -5.83
C VAL A 228 19.01 -24.28 -6.15
N ALA A 229 18.38 -25.01 -7.07
CA ALA A 229 16.96 -24.85 -7.44
C ALA A 229 16.38 -26.21 -7.78
N ILE A 230 15.11 -26.42 -7.42
CA ILE A 230 14.37 -27.68 -7.71
C ILE A 230 13.01 -27.28 -8.29
N PRO A 231 12.58 -27.85 -9.43
CA PRO A 231 11.31 -27.52 -10.05
C PRO A 231 10.10 -28.07 -9.26
N SER A 232 8.93 -27.49 -9.51
CA SER A 232 7.64 -27.99 -9.01
C SER A 232 7.40 -29.47 -9.40
N GLY A 233 6.69 -30.21 -8.56
CA GLY A 233 6.37 -31.61 -8.76
C GLY A 233 7.46 -32.59 -8.32
N SER A 234 8.65 -32.09 -7.92
CA SER A 234 9.77 -32.91 -7.52
C SER A 234 9.63 -33.48 -6.11
N ARG A 235 10.15 -34.68 -5.87
CA ARG A 235 10.40 -35.18 -4.52
C ARG A 235 11.72 -34.61 -4.02
N VAL A 236 11.67 -33.82 -2.94
CA VAL A 236 12.80 -33.08 -2.39
C VAL A 236 13.08 -33.49 -0.95
N GLU A 237 14.36 -33.45 -0.58
CA GLU A 237 14.84 -33.54 0.79
C GLU A 237 15.54 -32.21 1.13
N ILE A 238 15.07 -31.54 2.20
CA ILE A 238 15.55 -30.23 2.64
C ILE A 238 16.19 -30.39 4.02
N ALA A 239 17.41 -29.89 4.18
CA ALA A 239 18.14 -29.96 5.43
C ALA A 239 17.44 -29.13 6.50
N LEU A 240 17.10 -29.73 7.64
CA LEU A 240 16.54 -29.06 8.79
C LEU A 240 17.64 -28.46 9.65
N PRO A 241 17.42 -27.29 10.27
CA PRO A 241 18.26 -26.79 11.34
C PRO A 241 18.40 -27.77 12.49
N ALA A 242 19.48 -27.66 13.24
CA ALA A 242 19.76 -28.57 14.37
C ALA A 242 18.68 -28.51 15.46
N ASP A 243 18.15 -27.32 15.70
CA ASP A 243 17.12 -26.98 16.69
C ASP A 243 15.70 -27.22 16.20
N ALA A 244 15.49 -27.77 14.99
CA ALA A 244 14.16 -28.05 14.47
C ALA A 244 13.38 -28.99 15.40
N PRO A 245 12.13 -28.67 15.75
CA PRO A 245 11.29 -29.54 16.55
C PRO A 245 10.93 -30.83 15.78
N PRO A 246 10.32 -31.82 16.45
CA PRO A 246 9.69 -32.93 15.74
C PRO A 246 8.61 -32.40 14.79
N LEU A 247 8.69 -32.77 13.50
CA LEU A 247 7.73 -32.38 12.47
C LEU A 247 6.80 -33.55 12.19
N PRO A 248 5.50 -33.42 12.42
CA PRO A 248 4.54 -34.48 12.16
C PRO A 248 4.41 -34.78 10.66
N VAL A 249 4.27 -36.06 10.30
CA VAL A 249 3.91 -36.47 8.95
C VAL A 249 2.52 -35.89 8.63
N GLY A 250 2.34 -35.40 7.42
CA GLY A 250 1.12 -34.73 6.99
C GLY A 250 1.04 -33.24 7.34
N ALA A 251 1.96 -32.70 8.16
CA ALA A 251 1.96 -31.27 8.50
C ALA A 251 2.13 -30.40 7.24
N PRO A 252 1.30 -29.37 7.04
CA PRO A 252 1.42 -28.45 5.91
C PRO A 252 2.73 -27.67 5.93
N VAL A 253 3.33 -27.51 4.73
CA VAL A 253 4.55 -26.74 4.51
C VAL A 253 4.24 -25.59 3.55
N PHE A 254 4.64 -24.37 3.92
CA PHE A 254 4.44 -23.15 3.16
C PHE A 254 5.77 -22.47 2.84
N CYS A 255 5.83 -21.76 1.72
CA CYS A 255 6.93 -20.85 1.39
C CYS A 255 6.53 -19.43 1.80
N SER A 256 7.22 -18.90 2.81
CA SER A 256 6.97 -17.56 3.38
C SER A 256 7.94 -16.48 2.88
N ALA A 257 8.97 -16.87 2.16
CA ALA A 257 9.89 -15.96 1.46
C ALA A 257 10.49 -16.69 0.27
N SER A 258 10.55 -16.03 -0.89
CA SER A 258 11.11 -16.62 -2.13
C SER A 258 12.15 -15.72 -2.75
N GLN A 259 13.30 -16.29 -3.09
CA GLN A 259 14.40 -15.58 -3.77
C GLN A 259 13.97 -15.14 -5.18
N ALA A 260 13.20 -15.96 -5.88
CA ALA A 260 12.65 -15.61 -7.19
C ALA A 260 11.76 -14.37 -7.11
N VAL A 261 10.86 -14.31 -6.10
CA VAL A 261 9.98 -13.17 -5.87
C VAL A 261 10.78 -11.92 -5.50
N GLN A 262 11.78 -12.05 -4.62
CA GLN A 262 12.64 -10.92 -4.25
C GLN A 262 13.39 -10.33 -5.45
N ARG A 263 13.85 -11.18 -6.38
CA ARG A 263 14.50 -10.71 -7.62
C ARG A 263 13.52 -10.04 -8.57
N ARG A 264 12.29 -10.53 -8.67
CA ARG A 264 11.23 -9.97 -9.53
C ARG A 264 10.84 -8.55 -9.13
N TYR A 265 10.74 -8.33 -7.83
CA TYR A 265 10.43 -7.02 -7.24
C TYR A 265 11.66 -6.44 -6.53
N ALA A 266 12.82 -6.49 -7.19
CA ALA A 266 14.06 -6.02 -6.60
C ALA A 266 13.92 -4.59 -6.10
N LEU A 267 14.12 -4.37 -4.80
CA LEU A 267 14.09 -3.05 -4.21
C LEU A 267 15.29 -2.25 -4.70
N ARG A 268 15.04 -1.30 -5.57
CA ARG A 268 15.98 -0.25 -5.91
C ARG A 268 15.51 1.02 -5.25
N LEU A 269 16.31 1.55 -4.34
CA LEU A 269 16.06 2.90 -3.83
C LEU A 269 16.27 3.88 -4.99
N PRO A 270 15.24 4.66 -5.35
CA PRO A 270 15.39 5.64 -6.42
C PRO A 270 16.45 6.66 -6.00
N ARG A 271 17.26 7.11 -6.94
CA ARG A 271 18.15 8.24 -6.70
C ARG A 271 17.30 9.48 -6.50
N GLN A 272 17.81 10.44 -5.72
CA GLN A 272 17.10 11.69 -5.44
C GLN A 272 16.62 12.40 -6.73
N GLN A 273 17.39 12.30 -7.80
CA GLN A 273 17.07 12.85 -9.11
C GLN A 273 15.86 12.15 -9.78
N GLU A 274 15.68 10.85 -9.56
CA GLU A 274 14.57 10.06 -10.12
C GLU A 274 13.22 10.32 -9.41
N CYS A 275 13.28 10.91 -8.21
CA CYS A 275 12.09 11.28 -7.44
C CYS A 275 11.62 12.72 -7.70
N ARG A 276 12.33 13.47 -8.54
CA ARG A 276 11.94 14.84 -8.87
C ARG A 276 10.84 14.80 -9.93
N ALA A 277 9.71 15.42 -9.61
CA ALA A 277 8.76 15.82 -10.63
C ALA A 277 9.44 16.93 -11.45
N ALA A 278 9.79 16.62 -12.70
CA ALA A 278 10.32 17.63 -13.61
C ALA A 278 9.14 18.36 -14.26
N GLU A 279 9.23 19.68 -14.26
CA GLU A 279 8.24 20.56 -14.87
C GLU A 279 8.65 20.85 -16.32
N PRO A 280 7.77 20.60 -17.30
CA PRO A 280 8.11 20.81 -18.71
C PRO A 280 8.31 22.29 -19.03
N LEU A 281 9.46 22.62 -19.69
CA LEU A 281 9.88 23.95 -20.07
C LEU A 281 10.03 24.06 -21.58
N GLN A 282 9.35 25.01 -22.20
CA GLN A 282 9.60 25.43 -23.58
C GLN A 282 10.69 26.49 -23.59
N VAL A 283 11.69 26.35 -24.46
CA VAL A 283 12.77 27.33 -24.61
C VAL A 283 12.79 27.84 -26.04
N ALA A 284 12.79 29.14 -26.21
CA ALA A 284 12.99 29.81 -27.48
C ALA A 284 14.34 30.58 -27.45
N VAL A 285 15.16 30.41 -28.46
CA VAL A 285 16.45 31.11 -28.60
C VAL A 285 16.47 31.82 -29.93
N THR A 286 16.74 33.12 -29.89
CA THR A 286 16.91 33.95 -31.09
C THR A 286 18.37 34.41 -31.14
N LEU A 287 19.03 34.16 -32.26
CA LEU A 287 20.37 34.64 -32.54
C LEU A 287 20.31 35.79 -33.55
N ALA A 288 20.93 36.89 -33.25
CA ALA A 288 21.01 38.08 -34.11
C ALA A 288 22.44 38.65 -34.08
N ALA A 289 22.81 39.47 -35.06
CA ALA A 289 24.13 40.12 -35.13
C ALA A 289 24.46 40.92 -33.83
N GLY A 290 23.45 41.47 -33.14
CA GLY A 290 23.60 42.23 -31.90
C GLY A 290 23.64 41.39 -30.64
N GLY A 291 23.28 40.12 -30.67
CA GLY A 291 23.26 39.31 -29.44
C GLY A 291 22.36 38.08 -29.47
N VAL A 292 22.08 37.58 -28.29
CA VAL A 292 21.28 36.38 -28.06
C VAL A 292 20.11 36.73 -27.15
N THR A 293 18.91 36.34 -27.55
CA THR A 293 17.71 36.36 -26.70
C THR A 293 17.30 34.94 -26.37
N VAL A 294 17.00 34.67 -25.10
CA VAL A 294 16.53 33.37 -24.62
C VAL A 294 15.25 33.56 -23.82
N THR A 295 14.18 32.89 -24.22
CA THR A 295 12.92 32.90 -23.47
C THR A 295 12.62 31.48 -23.00
N GLY A 296 12.43 31.30 -21.69
CA GLY A 296 11.95 30.06 -21.10
C GLY A 296 10.51 30.23 -20.60
N THR A 297 9.62 29.34 -21.05
CA THR A 297 8.20 29.36 -20.70
C THR A 297 7.80 28.01 -20.10
N PRO A 298 7.51 27.95 -18.79
CA PRO A 298 6.96 26.74 -18.18
C PRO A 298 5.60 26.38 -18.78
N VAL A 299 5.40 25.12 -19.15
CA VAL A 299 4.14 24.68 -19.80
C VAL A 299 2.96 24.80 -18.85
N ALA A 300 3.14 24.43 -17.57
CA ALA A 300 2.08 24.52 -16.56
C ALA A 300 1.79 25.95 -16.11
N TRP A 301 2.74 26.88 -16.25
CA TRP A 301 2.65 28.26 -15.77
C TRP A 301 3.25 29.23 -16.79
N PRO A 302 2.57 29.52 -17.90
CA PRO A 302 3.09 30.42 -18.95
C PRO A 302 3.36 31.84 -18.46
N ASP A 303 2.66 32.28 -17.41
CA ASP A 303 2.82 33.59 -16.76
C ASP A 303 4.17 33.72 -16.02
N LEU A 304 4.85 32.61 -15.72
CA LEU A 304 6.19 32.64 -15.14
C LEU A 304 7.32 32.78 -16.18
N ALA A 305 6.98 32.99 -17.44
CA ALA A 305 7.99 33.14 -18.50
C ALA A 305 9.10 34.14 -18.11
N VAL A 306 10.32 33.80 -18.53
CA VAL A 306 11.53 34.60 -18.34
C VAL A 306 12.20 34.82 -19.69
N THR A 307 12.52 36.08 -20.01
CA THR A 307 13.31 36.45 -21.18
C THR A 307 14.61 37.07 -20.74
N LEU A 308 15.71 36.58 -21.30
CA LEU A 308 17.06 37.05 -21.08
C LEU A 308 17.64 37.58 -22.40
N GLU A 309 18.36 38.67 -22.34
CA GLU A 309 19.06 39.25 -23.47
C GLU A 309 20.55 39.40 -23.14
N ALA A 310 21.39 38.97 -24.07
CA ALA A 310 22.83 39.20 -23.98
C ALA A 310 23.28 40.05 -25.19
N ALA A 311 23.58 41.31 -24.96
CA ALA A 311 24.08 42.23 -25.97
C ALA A 311 25.57 41.98 -26.24
N GLN A 312 25.84 40.88 -26.95
CA GLN A 312 27.20 40.51 -27.39
C GLN A 312 27.18 40.27 -28.91
N PRO A 313 27.92 41.06 -29.69
CA PRO A 313 27.97 40.90 -31.13
C PRO A 313 28.37 39.50 -31.52
N LEU A 314 27.57 38.89 -32.42
CA LEU A 314 27.82 37.55 -32.95
C LEU A 314 28.35 37.66 -34.37
N GLY A 315 29.41 36.88 -34.67
CA GLY A 315 29.90 36.70 -36.03
C GLY A 315 29.14 35.56 -36.77
N PRO A 316 29.37 35.42 -38.06
CA PRO A 316 28.80 34.32 -38.84
C PRO A 316 29.35 33.01 -38.37
N ALA A 317 28.49 31.98 -38.34
CA ALA A 317 28.90 30.61 -38.02
C ALA A 317 29.61 29.96 -39.25
N ARG A 318 30.72 29.29 -39.02
CA ARG A 318 31.38 28.47 -40.07
C ARG A 318 30.52 27.31 -40.53
N GLN A 319 29.69 26.78 -39.63
CA GLN A 319 28.78 25.67 -39.84
C GLN A 319 27.50 25.89 -39.04
N PRO A 320 26.42 26.43 -39.64
CA PRO A 320 25.17 26.78 -38.92
C PRO A 320 24.55 25.57 -38.20
N ASP A 321 24.59 24.36 -38.78
CA ASP A 321 24.05 23.15 -38.18
C ASP A 321 24.73 22.79 -36.85
N GLN A 322 26.03 23.10 -36.70
CA GLN A 322 26.75 22.88 -35.44
C GLN A 322 26.31 23.88 -34.36
N THR A 323 25.94 25.08 -34.77
CA THR A 323 25.39 26.09 -33.81
C THR A 323 24.05 25.60 -33.27
N ALA A 324 23.16 25.13 -34.12
CA ALA A 324 21.88 24.56 -33.70
C ALA A 324 22.04 23.37 -32.73
N ALA A 325 22.97 22.47 -33.04
CA ALA A 325 23.33 21.35 -32.16
C ALA A 325 23.92 21.82 -30.81
N ALA A 326 24.74 22.85 -30.82
CA ALA A 326 25.34 23.45 -29.60
C ALA A 326 24.28 24.10 -28.72
N VAL A 327 23.33 24.85 -29.29
CA VAL A 327 22.20 25.44 -28.60
C VAL A 327 21.36 24.36 -27.93
N ARG A 328 20.95 23.33 -28.67
CA ARG A 328 20.19 22.20 -28.16
C ARG A 328 20.93 21.55 -26.98
N LYS A 329 22.18 21.17 -27.17
CA LYS A 329 23.03 20.55 -26.14
C LYS A 329 23.21 21.40 -24.89
N ALA A 330 23.23 22.72 -25.04
CA ALA A 330 23.33 23.64 -23.91
C ALA A 330 22.05 23.60 -23.04
N PHE A 331 20.86 23.66 -23.65
CA PHE A 331 19.59 23.73 -22.93
C PHE A 331 19.01 22.37 -22.55
N GLU A 332 19.45 21.25 -23.13
CA GLU A 332 19.11 19.90 -22.65
C GLU A 332 19.72 19.59 -21.27
N ARG A 333 20.77 20.30 -20.86
CA ARG A 333 21.47 20.07 -19.59
C ARG A 333 20.93 20.93 -18.47
N LEU A 334 19.67 20.77 -18.09
CA LEU A 334 19.05 21.53 -17.02
C LEU A 334 19.45 21.05 -15.60
N GLY A 335 20.31 20.02 -15.50
CA GLY A 335 20.98 19.59 -14.27
C GLY A 335 20.01 19.18 -13.16
N GLU A 336 20.25 19.70 -11.96
CA GLU A 336 19.42 19.42 -10.77
C GLU A 336 18.21 20.37 -10.61
N SER A 337 17.91 21.19 -11.63
CA SER A 337 16.75 22.10 -11.59
C SER A 337 15.42 21.33 -11.69
N PRO A 338 14.31 21.92 -11.23
CA PRO A 338 12.99 21.32 -11.36
C PRO A 338 12.43 21.30 -12.80
N TRP A 339 13.23 21.69 -13.80
CA TRP A 339 12.80 21.84 -15.19
C TRP A 339 13.28 20.71 -16.08
N GLU A 340 12.44 20.32 -17.04
CA GLU A 340 12.78 19.41 -18.13
C GLU A 340 12.47 20.08 -19.47
N LEU A 341 13.40 20.00 -20.43
CA LEU A 341 13.20 20.60 -21.74
C LEU A 341 12.11 19.85 -22.54
N ALA A 342 10.94 20.45 -22.64
CA ALA A 342 9.82 19.91 -23.42
C ALA A 342 9.93 20.26 -24.91
N GLY A 343 10.55 21.41 -25.24
CA GLY A 343 10.77 21.83 -26.61
C GLY A 343 11.77 22.97 -26.71
N LEU A 344 12.49 23.02 -27.84
CA LEU A 344 13.43 24.07 -28.17
C LEU A 344 13.13 24.62 -29.56
N ALA A 345 12.84 25.93 -29.63
CA ALA A 345 12.75 26.69 -30.85
C ALA A 345 14.03 27.51 -31.03
N LEU A 346 14.63 27.47 -32.19
CA LEU A 346 15.78 28.28 -32.57
C LEU A 346 15.41 29.13 -33.76
N ASP A 347 15.58 30.45 -33.64
CA ASP A 347 15.46 31.41 -34.71
C ASP A 347 16.83 32.05 -34.96
N ASP A 348 17.44 31.76 -36.12
CA ASP A 348 18.73 32.23 -36.54
C ASP A 348 18.78 32.47 -38.05
N PRO A 349 18.10 33.51 -38.54
CA PRO A 349 18.03 33.76 -39.99
C PRO A 349 19.37 34.18 -40.60
N GLY A 350 20.32 34.63 -39.77
CA GLY A 350 21.65 35.12 -40.20
C GLY A 350 22.79 34.09 -40.09
N GLY A 351 22.51 32.88 -39.57
CA GLY A 351 23.54 31.87 -39.40
C GLY A 351 24.69 32.31 -38.45
N HIS A 352 24.35 32.73 -37.25
CA HIS A 352 25.31 33.31 -36.29
C HIS A 352 26.02 32.25 -35.45
N TYR A 353 27.23 32.50 -35.05
CA TYR A 353 27.98 31.68 -34.09
C TYR A 353 27.74 32.20 -32.64
N ALA A 354 27.10 31.36 -31.82
CA ALA A 354 26.97 31.64 -30.39
C ALA A 354 27.97 30.79 -29.57
N PRO A 355 28.87 31.43 -28.82
CA PRO A 355 29.86 30.69 -28.01
C PRO A 355 29.17 29.81 -26.95
N PRO A 356 29.63 28.55 -26.75
CA PRO A 356 29.05 27.65 -25.72
C PRO A 356 29.11 28.25 -24.29
N SER A 357 30.10 29.06 -23.98
CA SER A 357 30.21 29.77 -22.69
C SER A 357 29.04 30.74 -22.47
N LEU A 358 28.64 31.48 -23.50
CA LEU A 358 27.52 32.40 -23.48
C LEU A 358 26.20 31.67 -23.30
N LEU A 359 25.98 30.60 -24.10
CA LEU A 359 24.77 29.76 -24.01
C LEU A 359 24.61 29.13 -22.62
N ASN A 360 25.72 28.62 -22.05
CA ASN A 360 25.72 28.06 -20.70
C ASN A 360 25.51 29.11 -19.59
N ALA A 361 25.97 30.34 -19.79
CA ALA A 361 25.71 31.44 -18.87
C ALA A 361 24.22 31.83 -18.89
N LEU A 362 23.64 32.01 -20.08
CA LEU A 362 22.22 32.30 -20.25
C LEU A 362 21.33 31.21 -19.71
N ARG A 363 21.66 29.93 -19.95
CA ARG A 363 20.93 28.80 -19.36
C ARG A 363 20.92 28.88 -17.84
N ARG A 364 22.05 29.10 -17.17
CA ARG A 364 22.13 29.22 -15.70
C ARG A 364 21.29 30.35 -15.17
N GLN A 365 21.37 31.54 -15.79
CA GLN A 365 20.57 32.69 -15.42
C GLN A 365 19.08 32.44 -15.62
N LEU A 366 18.70 31.77 -16.73
CA LEU A 366 17.31 31.37 -16.99
C LEU A 366 16.78 30.46 -15.89
N GLN A 367 17.54 29.42 -15.53
CA GLN A 367 17.19 28.54 -14.44
C GLN A 367 17.01 29.26 -13.11
N GLU A 368 17.97 30.09 -12.72
CA GLU A 368 17.94 30.86 -11.48
C GLU A 368 16.69 31.75 -11.38
N GLN A 369 16.37 32.46 -12.47
CA GLN A 369 15.19 33.34 -12.49
C GLN A 369 13.88 32.58 -12.49
N LEU A 370 13.79 31.45 -13.22
CA LEU A 370 12.62 30.60 -13.21
C LEU A 370 12.42 29.92 -11.84
N ASP A 371 13.49 29.45 -11.20
CA ASP A 371 13.46 28.89 -9.86
C ASP A 371 12.97 29.93 -8.82
N GLY A 372 13.46 31.18 -8.92
CA GLY A 372 13.02 32.26 -8.06
C GLY A 372 11.54 32.61 -8.24
N LYS A 373 11.05 32.68 -9.49
CA LYS A 373 9.63 32.91 -9.77
C LYS A 373 8.75 31.78 -9.27
N LEU A 374 9.16 30.52 -9.50
CA LEU A 374 8.43 29.34 -9.02
C LEU A 374 8.37 29.29 -7.48
N ALA A 375 9.48 29.57 -6.81
CA ALA A 375 9.53 29.63 -5.35
C ALA A 375 8.61 30.73 -4.78
N SER A 376 8.61 31.91 -5.39
CA SER A 376 7.75 33.02 -5.00
C SER A 376 6.27 32.68 -5.18
N ARG A 377 5.90 32.06 -6.30
CA ARG A 377 4.53 31.57 -6.54
C ARG A 377 4.09 30.54 -5.50
N ARG A 378 4.91 29.52 -5.25
CA ARG A 378 4.62 28.49 -4.24
C ARG A 378 4.46 29.07 -2.84
N ALA A 379 5.30 30.05 -2.48
CA ALA A 379 5.17 30.74 -1.21
C ALA A 379 3.86 31.55 -1.10
N ALA A 380 3.46 32.23 -2.17
CA ALA A 380 2.18 32.95 -2.22
C ALA A 380 0.99 32.02 -2.11
N GLU A 381 0.96 30.91 -2.86
CA GLU A 381 -0.08 29.89 -2.78
C GLU A 381 -0.17 29.26 -1.38
N GLN A 382 1.00 29.00 -0.76
CA GLN A 382 1.03 28.47 0.61
C GLN A 382 0.50 29.49 1.63
N ALA A 383 0.85 30.76 1.50
CA ALA A 383 0.34 31.82 2.36
C ALA A 383 -1.18 31.99 2.22
N GLU A 384 -1.71 31.93 1.00
CA GLU A 384 -3.14 31.98 0.74
C GLU A 384 -3.88 30.80 1.37
N ARG A 385 -3.37 29.58 1.16
CA ARG A 385 -3.95 28.37 1.81
C ARG A 385 -3.91 28.48 3.33
N GLN A 386 -2.81 28.99 3.89
CA GLN A 386 -2.70 29.19 5.34
C GLN A 386 -3.68 30.26 5.85
N ALA A 387 -3.91 31.32 5.09
CA ALA A 387 -4.88 32.36 5.43
C ALA A 387 -6.32 31.80 5.44
N ILE A 388 -6.68 30.99 4.42
CA ILE A 388 -7.97 30.28 4.36
C ILE A 388 -8.13 29.37 5.58
N LEU A 389 -7.13 28.52 5.86
CA LEU A 389 -7.15 27.64 7.02
C LEU A 389 -7.28 28.41 8.34
N ASN A 390 -6.56 29.51 8.51
CA ASN A 390 -6.65 30.32 9.71
C ASN A 390 -8.03 31.00 9.86
N ALA A 391 -8.65 31.41 8.76
CA ALA A 391 -10.00 31.97 8.76
C ALA A 391 -11.07 30.93 9.13
N GLU A 392 -10.94 29.70 8.59
CA GLU A 392 -11.86 28.59 8.90
C GLU A 392 -11.64 27.99 10.30
N LEU A 393 -10.36 28.00 10.76
CA LEU A 393 -9.98 27.59 12.10
C LEU A 393 -10.08 28.73 13.12
N THR A 394 -10.83 29.79 12.82
CA THR A 394 -11.19 30.76 13.88
C THR A 394 -11.64 29.97 15.09
N PRO A 395 -11.02 30.10 16.28
CA PRO A 395 -11.36 29.28 17.42
C PRO A 395 -12.87 29.32 17.58
N CYS A 396 -13.50 28.17 17.45
CA CYS A 396 -14.87 28.03 17.90
C CYS A 396 -14.83 28.61 19.32
N THR A 397 -15.33 29.82 19.50
CA THR A 397 -15.50 30.38 20.85
C THR A 397 -16.19 29.27 21.58
N ALA A 398 -15.48 28.66 22.54
CA ALA A 398 -16.06 27.58 23.35
C ALA A 398 -17.43 28.07 23.74
N PRO A 399 -18.49 27.29 23.49
CA PRO A 399 -19.81 27.74 23.86
C PRO A 399 -19.70 28.22 25.30
N ALA A 400 -20.29 29.37 25.63
CA ALA A 400 -20.16 30.00 26.93
C ALA A 400 -20.62 29.08 28.09
N GLN A 401 -21.24 27.96 27.72
CA GLN A 401 -21.53 26.81 28.57
C GLN A 401 -21.16 25.56 27.75
N VAL A 402 -20.10 24.87 28.13
CA VAL A 402 -19.86 23.48 27.69
C VAL A 402 -21.08 22.70 28.17
N PRO A 403 -21.89 22.09 27.30
CA PRO A 403 -22.98 21.26 27.76
C PRO A 403 -22.42 20.19 28.70
N PRO A 404 -23.10 19.86 29.79
CA PRO A 404 -22.63 18.86 30.71
C PRO A 404 -22.35 17.56 29.95
N TRP A 405 -21.29 16.88 30.34
CA TRP A 405 -20.93 15.58 29.74
C TRP A 405 -22.16 14.67 29.82
N ARG A 406 -22.58 14.13 28.68
CA ARG A 406 -23.61 13.10 28.62
C ARG A 406 -22.95 11.73 28.72
N VAL A 407 -23.41 10.93 29.66
CA VAL A 407 -22.96 9.53 29.81
C VAL A 407 -23.98 8.64 29.09
N SER A 408 -23.55 8.08 27.95
CA SER A 408 -24.36 7.09 27.23
C SER A 408 -23.90 5.69 27.61
N VAL A 409 -24.83 4.85 28.07
CA VAL A 409 -24.55 3.45 28.43
C VAL A 409 -25.23 2.51 27.43
N LYS A 410 -24.46 1.67 26.76
CA LYS A 410 -24.98 0.64 25.85
C LYS A 410 -25.19 -0.66 26.61
N VAL A 411 -26.45 -1.13 26.66
CA VAL A 411 -26.84 -2.34 27.40
C VAL A 411 -27.60 -3.32 26.52
N PRO A 412 -27.53 -4.64 26.79
CA PRO A 412 -28.46 -5.62 26.24
C PRO A 412 -29.87 -5.37 26.74
N VAL A 413 -30.90 -5.63 25.91
CA VAL A 413 -32.30 -5.41 26.23
C VAL A 413 -32.74 -6.14 27.53
N ALA A 414 -32.15 -7.28 27.84
CA ALA A 414 -32.49 -8.09 29.04
C ALA A 414 -31.88 -7.55 30.36
N THR A 415 -31.19 -6.41 30.37
CA THR A 415 -30.52 -5.89 31.58
C THR A 415 -31.47 -4.98 32.36
N PRO A 416 -31.68 -5.18 33.68
CA PRO A 416 -32.59 -4.38 34.45
C PRO A 416 -32.16 -2.90 34.53
N PRO A 417 -33.11 -1.93 34.42
CA PRO A 417 -32.83 -0.49 34.44
C PRO A 417 -32.14 0.04 35.71
N ALA A 418 -32.41 -0.56 36.84
CA ALA A 418 -31.95 -0.10 38.17
C ALA A 418 -30.41 -0.04 38.38
N ARG A 419 -29.61 -0.48 37.38
CA ARG A 419 -28.15 -0.45 37.46
C ARG A 419 -27.49 0.72 36.74
N PHE A 420 -28.27 1.67 36.24
CA PHE A 420 -27.76 2.75 35.38
C PHE A 420 -28.03 4.15 35.94
N GLU A 421 -28.12 4.27 37.27
CA GLU A 421 -28.18 5.55 37.93
C GLU A 421 -27.04 6.46 37.52
N GLY A 422 -27.34 7.67 37.06
CA GLY A 422 -26.37 8.65 36.60
C GLY A 422 -26.02 8.58 35.09
N ALA A 423 -26.71 7.76 34.30
CA ALA A 423 -26.61 7.82 32.85
C ALA A 423 -27.60 8.84 32.27
N ASP A 424 -27.12 9.69 31.34
CA ASP A 424 -27.95 10.66 30.63
C ASP A 424 -28.69 10.05 29.44
N GLU A 425 -28.17 8.93 28.92
CA GLU A 425 -28.67 8.25 27.74
C GLU A 425 -28.48 6.74 27.84
N LEU A 426 -29.47 5.97 27.47
CA LEU A 426 -29.41 4.53 27.36
C LEU A 426 -29.50 4.10 25.91
N VAL A 427 -28.44 3.44 25.42
CA VAL A 427 -28.41 2.85 24.08
C VAL A 427 -28.71 1.35 24.19
N LEU A 428 -29.89 0.94 23.77
CA LEU A 428 -30.30 -0.46 23.77
C LEU A 428 -29.64 -1.22 22.60
N ALA A 429 -28.96 -2.32 22.92
CA ALA A 429 -28.43 -3.23 21.91
C ALA A 429 -29.49 -4.28 21.59
N LEU A 430 -30.31 -4.02 20.57
CA LEU A 430 -31.34 -4.96 20.08
C LEU A 430 -30.64 -6.08 19.29
N ARG A 431 -31.03 -7.34 19.53
CA ARG A 431 -30.72 -8.48 18.65
C ARG A 431 -31.84 -8.63 17.62
N VAL A 432 -31.55 -9.27 16.49
CA VAL A 432 -32.55 -9.51 15.45
C VAL A 432 -33.76 -10.30 16.00
N ALA A 433 -33.53 -11.18 16.99
CA ALA A 433 -34.59 -11.91 17.68
C ALA A 433 -35.47 -11.01 18.60
N ASP A 434 -34.96 -9.85 18.99
CA ASP A 434 -35.67 -8.92 19.91
C ASP A 434 -36.46 -7.84 19.15
N CYS A 435 -36.41 -7.84 17.81
CA CYS A 435 -37.11 -6.85 16.96
C CYS A 435 -38.63 -6.95 16.99
N THR A 436 -39.18 -7.97 17.65
CA THR A 436 -40.61 -8.13 17.92
C THR A 436 -41.06 -7.55 19.29
N ALA A 437 -40.10 -7.12 20.12
CA ALA A 437 -40.39 -6.50 21.40
C ALA A 437 -41.05 -5.13 21.19
N ASP A 438 -42.12 -4.86 21.92
CA ASP A 438 -42.80 -3.57 21.89
C ASP A 438 -41.88 -2.49 22.49
N LEU A 439 -41.32 -1.63 21.65
CA LEU A 439 -40.46 -0.52 22.06
C LEU A 439 -41.17 0.47 23.01
N ALA A 440 -42.52 0.51 23.00
CA ALA A 440 -43.29 1.32 23.89
C ALA A 440 -43.27 0.77 25.33
N GLU A 441 -43.30 -0.55 25.53
CA GLU A 441 -43.14 -1.18 26.86
C GLU A 441 -41.73 -0.95 27.43
N LEU A 442 -40.70 -1.00 26.60
CA LEU A 442 -39.32 -0.72 27.02
C LEU A 442 -39.15 0.77 27.41
N GLY A 443 -39.80 1.68 26.70
CA GLY A 443 -39.82 3.12 27.02
C GLY A 443 -40.56 3.44 28.31
N ALA A 444 -41.67 2.76 28.60
CA ALA A 444 -42.43 2.93 29.83
C ALA A 444 -41.68 2.41 31.07
N ALA A 445 -40.96 1.30 30.95
CA ALA A 445 -40.11 0.76 32.01
C ALA A 445 -38.87 1.63 32.33
N TRP A 446 -38.51 2.54 31.44
CA TRP A 446 -37.41 3.49 31.64
C TRP A 446 -37.84 4.76 32.36
N GLN A 447 -39.12 5.16 32.26
CA GLN A 447 -39.67 6.37 32.89
C GLN A 447 -40.17 6.15 34.34
N SER A 448 -40.28 4.89 34.77
CA SER A 448 -40.60 4.50 36.14
C SER A 448 -39.32 4.26 36.97
#